data_e1d0d220a3c13ee42f578803d0bb1015
#
_entry.id   e1d0d220a3c13ee42f578803d0bb1015
#
_cell.length_a   1.000
_cell.length_b   1.000
_cell.length_c   1.000
_cell.angle_alpha   90.00
_cell.angle_beta   90.00
_cell.angle_gamma   90.00
#
_symmetry.space_group_name_H-M   'P 1'
#
loop_
_entity.id
_entity.type
_entity.pdbx_description
1 polymer ?
#
loop_
_entity_poly.entity_id
_entity_poly.type
_entity_poly.pdbx_seq_one_letter_code
_entity_poly.pdbx_strand_id
1 'polypeptide(L)'
;MKKWQKILLLVLAFAVAILGSSIVTMQLLTRGRTPAEDKAAEVSAYLDRFFIDDYDEDALADAAAAAMVEATGDRWSYYLTAEEKSSYDEQMQNAYVGIGVTITLQEQDGGMRVEQVTAGGPAEEAGIQVGDIITEVEGESTLTLGMAGTRAKVRGEEGTSVALTILRGGERLTLTVERRSIETAVATYEMLDDQIGYVKIANFDTRCFDETSAAIDALLDDGAQALIFDVRNNGGGYKDELVKILDRLLPEGILFQSEDYSGNKQTDRSDAACIELPMAVLVNQDSYSAA
;
A
#
# COMPACT_ATOMS: atom_id res chain seq x y z
N MET A 1 -4.94 75.63 3.66
CA MET A 1 -5.62 74.53 4.41
C MET A 1 -5.28 74.68 5.90
N LYS A 2 -6.30 74.69 6.77
CA LYS A 2 -6.12 74.70 8.22
C LYS A 2 -5.48 73.38 8.68
N LYS A 3 -4.70 73.42 9.80
CA LYS A 3 -3.94 72.25 10.27
C LYS A 3 -4.83 71.01 10.49
N TRP A 4 -6.07 71.16 10.91
CA TRP A 4 -7.04 70.07 11.08
C TRP A 4 -7.50 69.46 9.76
N GLN A 5 -7.57 70.22 8.68
CA GLN A 5 -7.92 69.71 7.33
C GLN A 5 -6.80 68.80 6.75
N LYS A 6 -5.54 69.10 7.04
CA LYS A 6 -4.40 68.24 6.66
C LYS A 6 -4.41 66.90 7.44
N ILE A 7 -4.77 66.97 8.75
CA ILE A 7 -4.89 65.75 9.56
C ILE A 7 -6.06 64.90 9.09
N LEU A 8 -7.21 65.48 8.78
CA LEU A 8 -8.37 64.76 8.27
C LEU A 8 -8.07 64.08 6.92
N LEU A 9 -7.37 64.75 6.00
CA LEU A 9 -6.93 64.18 4.72
C LEU A 9 -5.94 63.02 4.91
N LEU A 10 -5.02 63.12 5.88
CA LEU A 10 -4.08 62.05 6.19
C LEU A 10 -4.80 60.82 6.76
N VAL A 11 -5.75 61.01 7.66
CA VAL A 11 -6.57 59.91 8.23
C VAL A 11 -7.41 59.23 7.14
N LEU A 12 -8.01 60.02 6.25
CA LEU A 12 -8.81 59.50 5.15
C LEU A 12 -7.93 58.69 4.16
N ALA A 13 -6.75 59.20 3.80
CA ALA A 13 -5.79 58.53 2.96
C ALA A 13 -5.31 57.20 3.57
N PHE A 14 -5.08 57.16 4.87
CA PHE A 14 -4.68 55.97 5.60
C PHE A 14 -5.82 54.93 5.66
N ALA A 15 -7.07 55.36 5.89
CA ALA A 15 -8.24 54.50 5.87
C ALA A 15 -8.47 53.88 4.48
N VAL A 16 -8.31 54.66 3.41
CA VAL A 16 -8.41 54.17 2.00
C VAL A 16 -7.30 53.17 1.70
N ALA A 17 -6.08 53.43 2.19
CA ALA A 17 -4.95 52.50 1.99
C ALA A 17 -5.18 51.16 2.71
N ILE A 18 -5.71 51.18 3.95
CA ILE A 18 -6.07 49.97 4.69
C ILE A 18 -7.18 49.21 3.97
N LEU A 19 -8.26 49.89 3.57
CA LEU A 19 -9.37 49.24 2.85
C LEU A 19 -8.90 48.68 1.50
N GLY A 20 -8.09 49.41 0.75
CA GLY A 20 -7.52 48.94 -0.51
C GLY A 20 -6.61 47.71 -0.34
N SER A 21 -5.73 47.76 0.69
CA SER A 21 -4.89 46.61 1.02
C SER A 21 -5.72 45.37 1.42
N SER A 22 -6.76 45.55 2.26
CA SER A 22 -7.64 44.47 2.70
C SER A 22 -8.40 43.85 1.52
N ILE A 23 -8.91 44.67 0.60
CA ILE A 23 -9.60 44.20 -0.62
C ILE A 23 -8.63 43.39 -1.54
N VAL A 24 -7.42 43.93 -1.76
CA VAL A 24 -6.40 43.26 -2.57
C VAL A 24 -5.98 41.94 -1.92
N THR A 25 -5.75 41.93 -0.60
CA THR A 25 -5.42 40.70 0.13
C THR A 25 -6.55 39.68 0.03
N MET A 26 -7.80 40.10 0.20
CA MET A 26 -8.97 39.22 0.08
C MET A 26 -9.10 38.68 -1.36
N GLN A 27 -8.87 39.51 -2.39
CA GLN A 27 -8.88 39.05 -3.79
C GLN A 27 -7.73 38.11 -4.11
N LEU A 28 -6.55 38.29 -3.52
CA LEU A 28 -5.43 37.34 -3.68
C LEU A 28 -5.67 36.01 -2.99
N LEU A 29 -6.29 36.03 -1.82
CA LEU A 29 -6.63 34.81 -1.05
C LEU A 29 -7.78 34.01 -1.68
N THR A 30 -8.72 34.68 -2.38
CA THR A 30 -9.84 34.03 -3.07
C THR A 30 -9.59 33.76 -4.56
N ARG A 31 -8.49 34.27 -5.10
CA ARG A 31 -8.14 34.10 -6.52
C ARG A 31 -7.68 32.67 -6.76
N GLY A 32 -8.53 31.89 -7.41
CA GLY A 32 -8.21 30.52 -7.85
C GLY A 32 -8.86 29.40 -7.03
N ARG A 33 -9.70 29.73 -6.03
CA ARG A 33 -10.48 28.68 -5.37
C ARG A 33 -11.55 28.12 -6.29
N THR A 34 -11.63 26.81 -6.31
CA THR A 34 -12.69 26.09 -7.01
C THR A 34 -13.99 26.10 -6.20
N PRO A 35 -15.17 25.90 -6.80
CA PRO A 35 -16.42 25.77 -6.08
C PRO A 35 -16.40 24.66 -5.01
N ALA A 36 -15.59 23.63 -5.19
CA ALA A 36 -15.43 22.54 -4.22
C ALA A 36 -14.67 23.02 -2.97
N GLU A 37 -13.58 23.77 -3.15
CA GLU A 37 -12.82 24.35 -2.03
C GLU A 37 -13.65 25.35 -1.22
N ASP A 38 -14.46 26.18 -1.89
CA ASP A 38 -15.33 27.12 -1.19
C ASP A 38 -16.40 26.40 -0.35
N LYS A 39 -17.04 25.34 -0.88
CA LYS A 39 -17.99 24.53 -0.13
C LYS A 39 -17.37 23.79 1.04
N ALA A 40 -16.21 23.19 0.85
CA ALA A 40 -15.48 22.51 1.93
C ALA A 40 -15.15 23.49 3.06
N ALA A 41 -14.63 24.67 2.72
CA ALA A 41 -14.33 25.72 3.72
C ALA A 41 -15.59 26.20 4.46
N GLU A 42 -16.73 26.34 3.76
CA GLU A 42 -18.00 26.72 4.38
C GLU A 42 -18.47 25.65 5.36
N VAL A 43 -18.43 24.37 4.97
CA VAL A 43 -18.85 23.25 5.83
C VAL A 43 -17.96 23.18 7.07
N SER A 44 -16.62 23.27 6.91
CA SER A 44 -15.67 23.28 8.03
C SER A 44 -15.97 24.41 9.01
N ALA A 45 -16.22 25.62 8.51
CA ALA A 45 -16.58 26.76 9.36
C ALA A 45 -17.91 26.57 10.13
N TYR A 46 -18.88 25.83 9.55
CA TYR A 46 -20.10 25.47 10.27
C TYR A 46 -19.86 24.42 11.35
N LEU A 47 -19.03 23.41 11.08
CA LEU A 47 -18.64 22.41 12.06
C LEU A 47 -17.92 23.07 13.25
N ASP A 48 -16.91 23.88 12.99
CA ASP A 48 -16.18 24.63 14.04
C ASP A 48 -17.09 25.47 14.94
N ARG A 49 -18.16 25.98 14.38
CA ARG A 49 -19.04 26.90 15.10
C ARG A 49 -20.19 26.21 15.84
N PHE A 50 -20.72 25.12 15.31
CA PHE A 50 -22.01 24.57 15.74
C PHE A 50 -21.94 23.10 16.16
N PHE A 51 -20.88 22.37 15.81
CA PHE A 51 -20.74 20.99 16.26
C PHE A 51 -20.37 20.98 17.75
N ILE A 52 -20.95 20.05 18.48
CA ILE A 52 -20.90 20.08 19.96
C ILE A 52 -19.77 19.24 20.51
N ASP A 53 -19.35 18.21 19.76
CA ASP A 53 -18.29 17.29 20.14
C ASP A 53 -16.98 17.63 19.42
N ASP A 54 -15.87 17.13 19.93
CA ASP A 54 -14.58 17.21 19.25
C ASP A 54 -14.61 16.31 18.01
N TYR A 55 -13.93 16.71 16.95
CA TYR A 55 -13.73 15.93 15.75
C TYR A 55 -12.29 16.01 15.25
N ASP A 56 -11.86 14.99 14.51
CA ASP A 56 -10.54 14.93 13.92
C ASP A 56 -10.53 15.69 12.58
N GLU A 57 -9.79 16.78 12.53
CA GLU A 57 -9.67 17.66 11.34
C GLU A 57 -8.99 16.90 10.17
N ASP A 58 -8.01 16.04 10.44
CA ASP A 58 -7.32 15.25 9.40
C ASP A 58 -8.27 14.20 8.81
N ALA A 59 -9.04 13.51 9.66
CA ALA A 59 -10.06 12.56 9.19
C ALA A 59 -11.15 13.25 8.36
N LEU A 60 -11.55 14.49 8.71
CA LEU A 60 -12.49 15.27 7.94
C LEU A 60 -11.92 15.66 6.57
N ALA A 61 -10.66 16.07 6.52
CA ALA A 61 -9.97 16.44 5.28
C ALA A 61 -9.82 15.23 4.34
N ASP A 62 -9.43 14.07 4.89
CA ASP A 62 -9.32 12.81 4.16
C ASP A 62 -10.66 12.37 3.57
N ALA A 63 -11.75 12.43 4.37
CA ALA A 63 -13.09 12.12 3.90
C ALA A 63 -13.55 13.04 2.77
N ALA A 64 -13.25 14.34 2.86
CA ALA A 64 -13.57 15.30 1.81
C ALA A 64 -12.79 15.00 0.51
N ALA A 65 -11.50 14.68 0.60
CA ALA A 65 -10.66 14.31 -0.55
C ALA A 65 -11.17 13.02 -1.21
N ALA A 66 -11.49 11.99 -0.42
CA ALA A 66 -12.07 10.73 -0.90
C ALA A 66 -13.38 10.96 -1.66
N ALA A 67 -14.30 11.75 -1.09
CA ALA A 67 -15.59 12.06 -1.72
C ALA A 67 -15.43 12.83 -3.04
N MET A 68 -14.41 13.71 -3.14
CA MET A 68 -14.13 14.43 -4.40
C MET A 68 -13.66 13.50 -5.51
N VAL A 69 -12.81 12.51 -5.18
CA VAL A 69 -12.35 11.51 -6.15
C VAL A 69 -13.51 10.60 -6.56
N GLU A 70 -14.29 10.10 -5.59
CA GLU A 70 -15.46 9.25 -5.85
C GLU A 70 -16.49 9.95 -6.77
N ALA A 71 -16.70 11.26 -6.61
CA ALA A 71 -17.61 12.05 -7.42
C ALA A 71 -17.22 12.12 -8.91
N THR A 72 -16.01 11.75 -9.28
CA THR A 72 -15.59 11.66 -10.69
C THR A 72 -16.27 10.49 -11.41
N GLY A 73 -16.71 9.47 -10.68
CA GLY A 73 -17.29 8.24 -11.22
C GLY A 73 -16.26 7.33 -11.89
N ASP A 74 -14.97 7.65 -11.80
CA ASP A 74 -13.91 6.79 -12.33
C ASP A 74 -13.57 5.68 -11.35
N ARG A 75 -13.84 4.44 -11.77
CA ARG A 75 -13.61 3.22 -10.96
C ARG A 75 -12.12 2.95 -10.64
N TRP A 76 -11.20 3.60 -11.34
CA TRP A 76 -9.77 3.39 -11.18
C TRP A 76 -9.09 4.47 -10.34
N SER A 77 -9.78 5.59 -10.12
CA SER A 77 -9.28 6.66 -9.27
C SER A 77 -9.79 6.49 -7.85
N TYR A 78 -8.88 6.50 -6.88
CA TYR A 78 -9.21 6.44 -5.46
C TYR A 78 -8.24 7.31 -4.65
N TYR A 79 -8.71 7.79 -3.53
CA TYR A 79 -7.91 8.49 -2.55
C TYR A 79 -7.43 7.48 -1.51
N LEU A 80 -6.19 7.63 -1.07
CA LEU A 80 -5.63 6.88 0.05
C LEU A 80 -5.18 7.86 1.13
N THR A 81 -5.55 7.60 2.36
CA THR A 81 -4.94 8.26 3.52
C THR A 81 -3.45 7.93 3.60
N ALA A 82 -2.69 8.63 4.43
CA ALA A 82 -1.26 8.35 4.61
C ALA A 82 -1.01 6.91 5.11
N GLU A 83 -1.88 6.40 5.99
CA GLU A 83 -1.80 5.03 6.53
C GLU A 83 -2.14 3.99 5.44
N GLU A 84 -3.24 4.21 4.70
CA GLU A 84 -3.63 3.33 3.59
C GLU A 84 -2.58 3.32 2.48
N LYS A 85 -1.96 4.49 2.18
CA LYS A 85 -0.86 4.58 1.20
C LYS A 85 0.35 3.77 1.66
N SER A 86 0.71 3.86 2.94
CA SER A 86 1.81 3.05 3.50
C SER A 86 1.52 1.55 3.38
N SER A 87 0.30 1.13 3.74
CA SER A 87 -0.12 -0.26 3.62
C SER A 87 -0.16 -0.75 2.17
N TYR A 88 -0.58 0.13 1.25
CA TYR A 88 -0.57 -0.16 -0.18
C TYR A 88 0.87 -0.32 -0.71
N ASP A 89 1.79 0.56 -0.29
CA ASP A 89 3.19 0.49 -0.70
C ASP A 89 3.87 -0.79 -0.17
N GLU A 90 3.61 -1.18 1.09
CA GLU A 90 4.05 -2.47 1.64
C GLU A 90 3.55 -3.65 0.79
N GLN A 91 2.26 -3.63 0.43
CA GLN A 91 1.67 -4.68 -0.40
C GLN A 91 2.29 -4.71 -1.80
N MET A 92 2.54 -3.54 -2.40
CA MET A 92 3.15 -3.43 -3.73
C MET A 92 4.62 -3.85 -3.75
N GLN A 93 5.33 -3.74 -2.62
CA GLN A 93 6.72 -4.19 -2.48
C GLN A 93 6.82 -5.65 -2.01
N ASN A 94 5.71 -6.33 -1.73
CA ASN A 94 5.69 -7.64 -1.06
C ASN A 94 6.60 -7.68 0.18
N ALA A 95 6.61 -6.58 0.93
CA ALA A 95 7.39 -6.41 2.14
C ALA A 95 6.53 -5.74 3.21
N TYR A 96 6.77 -6.09 4.46
CA TYR A 96 6.13 -5.42 5.60
C TYR A 96 7.10 -5.39 6.77
N VAL A 97 6.98 -4.37 7.62
CA VAL A 97 7.79 -4.30 8.83
C VAL A 97 7.09 -5.05 9.96
N GLY A 98 7.77 -6.07 10.49
CA GLY A 98 7.22 -6.94 11.52
C GLY A 98 8.23 -7.93 12.06
N ILE A 99 7.74 -9.05 12.58
CA ILE A 99 8.56 -10.09 13.20
C ILE A 99 8.66 -11.39 12.39
N GLY A 100 7.90 -11.55 11.30
CA GLY A 100 7.96 -12.74 10.45
C GLY A 100 7.24 -13.96 11.04
N VAL A 101 6.00 -13.80 11.49
CA VAL A 101 5.12 -14.91 11.91
C VAL A 101 3.77 -14.85 11.23
N THR A 102 3.21 -16.03 10.92
CA THR A 102 1.80 -16.19 10.59
C THR A 102 1.07 -16.69 11.83
N ILE A 103 -0.01 -16.03 12.22
CA ILE A 103 -0.78 -16.34 13.43
C ILE A 103 -2.26 -16.58 13.12
N THR A 104 -2.89 -17.42 13.91
CA THR A 104 -4.34 -17.64 13.92
C THR A 104 -4.89 -17.45 15.32
N LEU A 105 -6.12 -16.92 15.42
CA LEU A 105 -6.80 -16.79 16.70
C LEU A 105 -7.23 -18.18 17.20
N GLN A 106 -6.80 -18.54 18.39
CA GLN A 106 -7.17 -19.77 19.09
C GLN A 106 -7.70 -19.43 20.49
N GLU A 107 -8.99 -19.09 20.56
CA GLU A 107 -9.63 -18.71 21.84
C GLU A 107 -9.50 -19.80 22.92
N GLN A 108 -9.54 -21.07 22.53
CA GLN A 108 -9.41 -22.21 23.45
C GLN A 108 -8.01 -22.32 24.05
N ASP A 109 -6.98 -21.86 23.32
CA ASP A 109 -5.60 -21.86 23.76
C ASP A 109 -5.21 -20.55 24.48
N GLY A 110 -6.11 -19.58 24.50
CA GLY A 110 -5.93 -18.32 25.22
C GLY A 110 -5.11 -17.27 24.49
N GLY A 111 -5.00 -17.35 23.17
CA GLY A 111 -4.21 -16.38 22.40
C GLY A 111 -4.13 -16.64 20.90
N MET A 112 -3.05 -16.16 20.31
CA MET A 112 -2.74 -16.32 18.87
C MET A 112 -1.73 -17.45 18.70
N ARG A 113 -2.12 -18.51 18.01
CA ARG A 113 -1.21 -19.62 17.66
C ARG A 113 -0.31 -19.22 16.52
N VAL A 114 0.98 -19.49 16.64
CA VAL A 114 1.97 -19.35 15.59
C VAL A 114 1.88 -20.56 14.66
N GLU A 115 1.46 -20.32 13.42
CA GLU A 115 1.33 -21.35 12.38
C GLU A 115 2.59 -21.48 11.53
N GLN A 116 3.28 -20.34 11.30
CA GLN A 116 4.51 -20.30 10.53
C GLN A 116 5.47 -19.27 11.13
N VAL A 117 6.77 -19.53 10.99
CA VAL A 117 7.84 -18.63 11.33
C VAL A 117 8.72 -18.47 10.06
N THR A 118 8.96 -17.23 9.66
CA THR A 118 9.82 -16.94 8.50
C THR A 118 11.26 -17.34 8.80
N ALA A 119 11.82 -18.19 7.97
CA ALA A 119 13.21 -18.64 8.11
C ALA A 119 14.18 -17.45 7.97
N GLY A 120 15.17 -17.35 8.87
CA GLY A 120 16.08 -16.21 8.97
C GLY A 120 15.42 -14.90 9.44
N GLY A 121 14.14 -14.96 9.82
CA GLY A 121 13.40 -13.80 10.29
C GLY A 121 13.60 -13.50 11.78
N PRO A 122 13.18 -12.29 12.23
CA PRO A 122 13.40 -11.84 13.61
C PRO A 122 12.77 -12.74 14.66
N ALA A 123 11.59 -13.31 14.36
CA ALA A 123 10.91 -14.22 15.29
C ALA A 123 11.69 -15.53 15.49
N GLU A 124 12.25 -16.10 14.43
CA GLU A 124 13.09 -17.29 14.52
C GLU A 124 14.34 -17.02 15.35
N GLU A 125 15.02 -15.90 15.07
CA GLU A 125 16.22 -15.49 15.82
C GLU A 125 15.93 -15.25 17.31
N ALA A 126 14.75 -14.70 17.62
CA ALA A 126 14.29 -14.52 19.00
C ALA A 126 13.84 -15.84 19.66
N GLY A 127 13.79 -16.95 18.91
CA GLY A 127 13.45 -18.27 19.38
C GLY A 127 11.95 -18.57 19.42
N ILE A 128 11.11 -17.84 18.68
CA ILE A 128 9.69 -18.20 18.48
C ILE A 128 9.61 -19.44 17.59
N GLN A 129 8.67 -20.33 17.91
CA GLN A 129 8.49 -21.60 17.21
C GLN A 129 7.06 -21.79 16.76
N VAL A 130 6.88 -22.59 15.71
CA VAL A 130 5.56 -23.05 15.29
C VAL A 130 4.88 -23.80 16.45
N GLY A 131 3.63 -23.47 16.70
CA GLY A 131 2.84 -24.02 17.81
C GLY A 131 2.89 -23.20 19.11
N ASP A 132 3.73 -22.17 19.23
CA ASP A 132 3.65 -21.22 20.33
C ASP A 132 2.31 -20.49 20.33
N ILE A 133 1.82 -20.13 21.51
CA ILE A 133 0.63 -19.29 21.67
C ILE A 133 1.06 -17.93 22.18
N ILE A 134 0.92 -16.88 21.37
CA ILE A 134 1.16 -15.50 21.80
C ILE A 134 -0.03 -15.04 22.62
N THR A 135 0.16 -14.88 23.92
CA THR A 135 -0.91 -14.51 24.87
C THR A 135 -0.95 -13.01 25.12
N GLU A 136 0.19 -12.32 25.01
CA GLU A 136 0.27 -10.87 25.21
C GLU A 136 1.27 -10.23 24.24
N VAL A 137 0.97 -8.99 23.84
CA VAL A 137 1.87 -8.09 23.11
C VAL A 137 1.98 -6.80 23.92
N GLU A 138 3.21 -6.40 24.29
CA GLU A 138 3.47 -5.22 25.14
C GLU A 138 2.64 -5.26 26.47
N GLY A 139 2.43 -6.48 27.03
CA GLY A 139 1.66 -6.68 28.25
C GLY A 139 0.14 -6.63 28.09
N GLU A 140 -0.38 -6.42 26.88
CA GLU A 140 -1.82 -6.47 26.60
C GLU A 140 -2.22 -7.82 26.02
N SER A 141 -3.34 -8.36 26.51
CA SER A 141 -3.86 -9.66 26.08
C SER A 141 -4.26 -9.66 24.60
N THR A 142 -3.75 -10.64 23.85
CA THR A 142 -4.10 -10.82 22.42
C THR A 142 -5.58 -11.16 22.21
N LEU A 143 -6.24 -11.78 23.19
CA LEU A 143 -7.70 -12.00 23.14
C LEU A 143 -8.47 -10.68 23.22
N THR A 144 -8.00 -9.72 24.01
CA THR A 144 -8.62 -8.38 24.13
C THR A 144 -8.37 -7.54 22.87
N LEU A 145 -7.15 -7.61 22.33
CA LEU A 145 -6.75 -6.88 21.12
C LEU A 145 -7.45 -7.44 19.85
N GLY A 146 -7.75 -8.72 19.85
CA GLY A 146 -8.19 -9.43 18.65
C GLY A 146 -7.09 -9.52 17.60
N MET A 147 -7.39 -10.09 16.44
CA MET A 147 -6.41 -10.29 15.36
C MET A 147 -5.85 -8.95 14.83
N ALA A 148 -6.72 -7.97 14.56
CA ALA A 148 -6.31 -6.67 14.02
C ALA A 148 -5.44 -5.88 15.01
N GLY A 149 -5.85 -5.76 16.26
CA GLY A 149 -5.08 -5.07 17.30
C GLY A 149 -3.74 -5.74 17.59
N THR A 150 -3.71 -7.08 17.62
CA THR A 150 -2.46 -7.83 17.77
C THR A 150 -1.50 -7.55 16.62
N ARG A 151 -1.99 -7.59 15.38
CA ARG A 151 -1.18 -7.29 14.20
C ARG A 151 -0.64 -5.85 14.23
N ALA A 152 -1.48 -4.87 14.57
CA ALA A 152 -1.07 -3.47 14.67
C ALA A 152 0.05 -3.25 15.71
N LYS A 153 -0.03 -3.92 16.87
CA LYS A 153 1.02 -3.83 17.91
C LYS A 153 2.30 -4.58 17.60
N VAL A 154 2.20 -5.72 16.90
CA VAL A 154 3.38 -6.50 16.47
C VAL A 154 4.12 -5.78 15.36
N ARG A 155 3.43 -5.12 14.44
CA ARG A 155 4.02 -4.22 13.44
C ARG A 155 4.50 -2.92 14.11
N GLY A 156 5.25 -2.11 13.38
CA GLY A 156 5.75 -0.82 13.83
C GLY A 156 6.95 -0.38 13.01
N GLU A 157 7.69 0.62 13.47
CA GLU A 157 8.88 1.13 12.79
C GLU A 157 10.01 0.09 12.78
N GLU A 158 10.73 -0.01 11.67
CA GLU A 158 11.89 -0.88 11.51
C GLU A 158 12.98 -0.56 12.54
N GLY A 159 13.63 -1.59 13.06
CA GLY A 159 14.66 -1.47 14.10
C GLY A 159 14.11 -1.28 15.52
N THR A 160 12.80 -1.09 15.69
CA THR A 160 12.19 -1.08 17.03
C THR A 160 11.91 -2.50 17.51
N SER A 161 11.71 -2.70 18.82
CA SER A 161 11.44 -4.01 19.40
C SER A 161 10.03 -4.11 19.93
N VAL A 162 9.49 -5.34 19.99
CA VAL A 162 8.21 -5.66 20.60
C VAL A 162 8.39 -6.79 21.63
N ALA A 163 7.79 -6.63 22.80
CA ALA A 163 7.77 -7.65 23.83
C ALA A 163 6.55 -8.57 23.67
N LEU A 164 6.79 -9.88 23.58
CA LEU A 164 5.76 -10.90 23.43
C LEU A 164 5.79 -11.83 24.62
N THR A 165 4.63 -12.12 25.19
CA THR A 165 4.46 -13.23 26.12
C THR A 165 3.87 -14.42 25.37
N ILE A 166 4.58 -15.53 25.36
CA ILE A 166 4.15 -16.77 24.70
C ILE A 166 3.93 -17.89 25.70
N LEU A 167 3.07 -18.82 25.36
CA LEU A 167 2.89 -20.08 26.05
C LEU A 167 3.42 -21.22 25.17
N ARG A 168 4.41 -21.95 25.66
CA ARG A 168 5.02 -23.13 25.01
C ARG A 168 5.03 -24.31 25.95
N GLY A 169 4.31 -25.38 25.61
CA GLY A 169 4.24 -26.59 26.44
C GLY A 169 3.73 -26.38 27.87
N GLY A 170 2.94 -25.31 28.10
CA GLY A 170 2.44 -24.92 29.40
C GLY A 170 3.35 -23.96 30.19
N GLU A 171 4.53 -23.65 29.67
CA GLU A 171 5.46 -22.68 30.23
C GLU A 171 5.27 -21.30 29.59
N ARG A 172 5.30 -20.27 30.43
CA ARG A 172 5.16 -18.87 29.99
C ARG A 172 6.54 -18.25 29.80
N LEU A 173 6.82 -17.76 28.60
CA LEU A 173 8.09 -17.15 28.22
C LEU A 173 7.84 -15.72 27.72
N THR A 174 8.73 -14.80 28.06
CA THR A 174 8.72 -13.44 27.50
C THR A 174 9.91 -13.29 26.57
N LEU A 175 9.64 -12.94 25.32
CA LEU A 175 10.63 -12.74 24.27
C LEU A 175 10.54 -11.30 23.76
N THR A 176 11.69 -10.70 23.48
CA THR A 176 11.77 -9.39 22.81
C THR A 176 12.24 -9.63 21.39
N VAL A 177 11.47 -9.15 20.42
CA VAL A 177 11.71 -9.37 19.00
C VAL A 177 11.91 -8.04 18.33
N GLU A 178 12.98 -7.89 17.55
CA GLU A 178 13.22 -6.71 16.73
C GLU A 178 12.30 -6.74 15.51
N ARG A 179 11.73 -5.58 15.16
CA ARG A 179 10.95 -5.43 13.93
C ARG A 179 11.90 -5.17 12.76
N ARG A 180 11.78 -5.98 11.73
CA ARG A 180 12.55 -5.80 10.49
C ARG A 180 11.63 -5.88 9.28
N SER A 181 12.10 -5.37 8.16
CA SER A 181 11.44 -5.61 6.88
C SER A 181 11.47 -7.10 6.56
N ILE A 182 10.30 -7.67 6.34
CA ILE A 182 10.08 -9.07 5.95
C ILE A 182 9.62 -9.07 4.50
N GLU A 183 10.46 -9.57 3.63
CA GLU A 183 10.11 -9.77 2.23
C GLU A 183 9.42 -11.11 2.03
N THR A 184 8.34 -11.09 1.25
CA THR A 184 7.66 -12.30 0.78
C THR A 184 7.97 -12.52 -0.69
N ALA A 185 8.04 -13.78 -1.13
CA ALA A 185 8.32 -14.09 -2.52
C ALA A 185 7.22 -13.51 -3.43
N VAL A 186 7.65 -12.85 -4.49
CA VAL A 186 6.77 -12.33 -5.55
C VAL A 186 6.32 -13.45 -6.46
N ALA A 187 7.25 -14.35 -6.79
CA ALA A 187 6.99 -15.53 -7.58
C ALA A 187 7.30 -16.81 -6.79
N THR A 188 6.37 -17.75 -6.82
CA THR A 188 6.57 -19.12 -6.33
C THR A 188 6.36 -20.10 -7.46
N TYR A 189 7.04 -21.22 -7.41
CA TYR A 189 6.96 -22.21 -8.48
C TYR A 189 6.98 -23.63 -7.94
N GLU A 190 6.41 -24.53 -8.74
CA GLU A 190 6.47 -25.97 -8.51
C GLU A 190 6.40 -26.73 -9.85
N MET A 191 6.99 -27.91 -9.89
CA MET A 191 6.81 -28.84 -10.99
C MET A 191 5.58 -29.69 -10.71
N LEU A 192 4.58 -29.59 -11.58
CA LEU A 192 3.39 -30.44 -11.52
C LEU A 192 3.68 -31.77 -12.25
N ASP A 193 2.72 -32.74 -12.17
CA ASP A 193 2.74 -33.95 -12.96
C ASP A 193 2.84 -33.62 -14.47
N ASP A 194 3.32 -34.53 -15.25
CA ASP A 194 3.49 -34.43 -16.72
C ASP A 194 4.50 -33.34 -17.16
N GLN A 195 5.45 -32.95 -16.29
CA GLN A 195 6.50 -31.98 -16.59
C GLN A 195 5.92 -30.57 -16.92
N ILE A 196 4.87 -30.18 -16.23
CA ILE A 196 4.28 -28.86 -16.35
C ILE A 196 4.82 -27.99 -15.23
N GLY A 197 5.57 -26.93 -15.58
CA GLY A 197 6.02 -25.92 -14.64
C GLY A 197 4.86 -24.97 -14.28
N TYR A 198 4.60 -24.82 -12.99
CA TYR A 198 3.62 -23.87 -12.48
C TYR A 198 4.34 -22.72 -11.79
N VAL A 199 4.03 -21.49 -12.18
CA VAL A 199 4.57 -20.25 -11.60
C VAL A 199 3.41 -19.38 -11.13
N LYS A 200 3.34 -19.09 -9.84
CA LYS A 200 2.38 -18.15 -9.29
C LYS A 200 3.04 -16.80 -9.05
N ILE A 201 2.47 -15.74 -9.60
CA ILE A 201 2.94 -14.35 -9.47
C ILE A 201 1.97 -13.60 -8.58
N ALA A 202 2.43 -13.12 -7.41
CA ALA A 202 1.60 -12.46 -6.42
C ALA A 202 1.18 -11.04 -6.86
N ASN A 203 2.13 -10.27 -7.40
CA ASN A 203 1.94 -8.96 -8.02
C ASN A 203 3.14 -8.64 -8.92
N PHE A 204 3.16 -7.47 -9.55
CA PHE A 204 4.27 -7.02 -10.39
C PHE A 204 5.10 -5.95 -9.66
N ASP A 205 5.73 -6.30 -8.51
CA ASP A 205 6.68 -5.43 -7.83
C ASP A 205 8.04 -5.36 -8.55
N THR A 206 8.96 -4.57 -8.04
CA THR A 206 10.29 -4.35 -8.66
C THR A 206 11.19 -5.58 -8.73
N ARG A 207 10.83 -6.68 -8.05
CA ARG A 207 11.54 -7.97 -8.05
C ARG A 207 10.86 -9.02 -8.94
N CYS A 208 9.70 -8.68 -9.51
CA CYS A 208 8.84 -9.63 -10.20
C CYS A 208 9.54 -10.29 -11.39
N PHE A 209 10.24 -9.51 -12.21
CA PHE A 209 10.98 -10.08 -13.35
C PHE A 209 12.09 -11.03 -12.90
N ASP A 210 12.89 -10.64 -11.93
CA ASP A 210 14.05 -11.42 -11.47
C ASP A 210 13.59 -12.73 -10.82
N GLU A 211 12.60 -12.68 -9.92
CA GLU A 211 12.09 -13.88 -9.25
C GLU A 211 11.33 -14.80 -10.21
N THR A 212 10.49 -14.25 -11.10
CA THR A 212 9.78 -15.03 -12.12
C THR A 212 10.76 -15.68 -13.09
N SER A 213 11.80 -14.95 -13.50
CA SER A 213 12.84 -15.50 -14.39
C SER A 213 13.61 -16.63 -13.73
N ALA A 214 13.99 -16.46 -12.46
CA ALA A 214 14.66 -17.53 -11.71
C ALA A 214 13.76 -18.77 -11.55
N ALA A 215 12.46 -18.59 -11.29
CA ALA A 215 11.48 -19.67 -11.22
C ALA A 215 11.36 -20.43 -12.54
N ILE A 216 11.29 -19.70 -13.65
CA ILE A 216 11.24 -20.30 -15.00
C ILE A 216 12.52 -21.09 -15.29
N ASP A 217 13.72 -20.51 -15.01
CA ASP A 217 14.99 -21.19 -15.23
C ASP A 217 15.07 -22.49 -14.43
N ALA A 218 14.70 -22.48 -13.15
CA ALA A 218 14.68 -23.69 -12.33
C ALA A 218 13.75 -24.77 -12.90
N LEU A 219 12.55 -24.39 -13.36
CA LEU A 219 11.61 -25.33 -13.97
C LEU A 219 12.12 -25.90 -15.30
N LEU A 220 12.77 -25.07 -16.13
CA LEU A 220 13.38 -25.54 -17.39
C LEU A 220 14.55 -26.49 -17.14
N ASP A 221 15.39 -26.21 -16.15
CA ASP A 221 16.50 -27.06 -15.72
C ASP A 221 15.98 -28.41 -15.18
N ASP A 222 14.83 -28.42 -14.52
CA ASP A 222 14.13 -29.62 -14.05
C ASP A 222 13.34 -30.32 -15.16
N GLY A 223 13.35 -29.78 -16.39
CA GLY A 223 12.80 -30.45 -17.58
C GLY A 223 11.34 -30.14 -17.86
N ALA A 224 10.83 -28.97 -17.47
CA ALA A 224 9.49 -28.53 -17.83
C ALA A 224 9.29 -28.49 -19.35
N GLN A 225 8.15 -29.00 -19.82
CA GLN A 225 7.76 -29.02 -21.22
C GLN A 225 6.56 -28.11 -21.52
N ALA A 226 5.95 -27.52 -20.50
CA ALA A 226 4.91 -26.51 -20.60
C ALA A 226 4.95 -25.65 -19.35
N LEU A 227 4.42 -24.43 -19.42
CA LEU A 227 4.36 -23.50 -18.30
C LEU A 227 2.92 -23.04 -18.05
N ILE A 228 2.57 -22.93 -16.78
CA ILE A 228 1.32 -22.29 -16.32
C ILE A 228 1.71 -21.09 -15.46
N PHE A 229 1.23 -19.91 -15.82
CA PHE A 229 1.36 -18.69 -15.03
C PHE A 229 0.04 -18.43 -14.31
N ASP A 230 0.07 -18.33 -12.98
CA ASP A 230 -1.11 -18.03 -12.19
C ASP A 230 -1.03 -16.60 -11.66
N VAL A 231 -1.86 -15.74 -12.23
CA VAL A 231 -2.05 -14.33 -11.81
C VAL A 231 -3.44 -14.13 -11.21
N ARG A 232 -4.09 -15.16 -10.71
CA ARG A 232 -5.34 -15.03 -9.95
C ARG A 232 -5.10 -14.28 -8.65
N ASN A 233 -5.98 -13.32 -8.34
CA ASN A 233 -5.89 -12.37 -7.23
C ASN A 233 -4.66 -11.45 -7.30
N ASN A 234 -4.07 -11.27 -8.47
CA ASN A 234 -2.97 -10.36 -8.72
C ASN A 234 -3.53 -8.99 -9.15
N GLY A 235 -3.38 -7.98 -8.31
CA GLY A 235 -3.85 -6.61 -8.55
C GLY A 235 -2.98 -5.79 -9.51
N GLY A 236 -2.00 -6.42 -10.19
CA GLY A 236 -1.08 -5.73 -11.10
C GLY A 236 0.20 -5.25 -10.42
N GLY A 237 0.70 -4.10 -10.83
CA GLY A 237 1.94 -3.50 -10.36
C GLY A 237 2.65 -2.71 -11.45
N TYR A 238 3.97 -2.80 -11.48
CA TYR A 238 4.78 -2.05 -12.44
C TYR A 238 4.70 -2.64 -13.86
N LYS A 239 4.23 -1.81 -14.80
CA LYS A 239 4.15 -2.16 -16.22
C LYS A 239 5.49 -2.67 -16.77
N ASP A 240 6.58 -2.05 -16.36
CA ASP A 240 7.90 -2.39 -16.89
C ASP A 240 8.35 -3.80 -16.47
N GLU A 241 7.90 -4.28 -15.32
CA GLU A 241 8.14 -5.66 -14.89
C GLU A 241 7.35 -6.67 -15.74
N LEU A 242 6.08 -6.38 -16.02
CA LEU A 242 5.29 -7.16 -16.97
C LEU A 242 5.95 -7.21 -18.35
N VAL A 243 6.38 -6.06 -18.89
CA VAL A 243 7.00 -5.97 -20.22
C VAL A 243 8.27 -6.85 -20.30
N LYS A 244 9.13 -6.81 -19.28
CA LYS A 244 10.33 -7.67 -19.22
C LYS A 244 9.98 -9.18 -19.23
N ILE A 245 8.94 -9.57 -18.47
CA ILE A 245 8.48 -10.96 -18.44
C ILE A 245 7.92 -11.36 -19.80
N LEU A 246 7.07 -10.52 -20.39
CA LEU A 246 6.48 -10.81 -21.71
C LEU A 246 7.53 -10.86 -22.83
N ASP A 247 8.58 -10.03 -22.77
CA ASP A 247 9.70 -10.04 -23.71
C ASP A 247 10.41 -11.40 -23.69
N ARG A 248 10.58 -11.99 -22.51
CA ARG A 248 11.16 -13.34 -22.36
C ARG A 248 10.25 -14.47 -22.85
N LEU A 249 8.94 -14.30 -22.78
CA LEU A 249 7.96 -15.37 -23.05
C LEU A 249 7.42 -15.33 -24.47
N LEU A 250 7.35 -14.18 -25.12
CA LEU A 250 6.63 -14.01 -26.38
C LEU A 250 7.59 -13.70 -27.54
N PRO A 251 7.28 -14.20 -28.74
CA PRO A 251 8.07 -13.89 -29.95
C PRO A 251 8.02 -12.39 -30.27
N GLU A 252 8.88 -11.96 -31.20
CA GLU A 252 8.93 -10.55 -31.64
C GLU A 252 7.54 -9.99 -31.96
N GLY A 253 7.18 -8.89 -31.26
CA GLY A 253 5.87 -8.28 -31.41
C GLY A 253 5.68 -7.04 -30.56
N ILE A 254 4.44 -6.53 -30.57
CA ILE A 254 4.01 -5.46 -29.66
C ILE A 254 3.50 -6.11 -28.37
N LEU A 255 4.07 -5.73 -27.24
CA LEU A 255 3.68 -6.22 -25.93
C LEU A 255 2.65 -5.31 -25.27
N PHE A 256 2.89 -3.99 -25.31
CA PHE A 256 2.03 -3.02 -24.66
C PHE A 256 2.00 -1.71 -25.44
N GLN A 257 0.85 -1.05 -25.45
CA GLN A 257 0.70 0.29 -26.01
C GLN A 257 -0.07 1.18 -25.04
N SER A 258 0.42 2.39 -24.81
CA SER A 258 -0.26 3.42 -24.03
C SER A 258 -0.37 4.71 -24.81
N GLU A 259 -1.38 5.51 -24.47
CA GLU A 259 -1.59 6.85 -25.01
C GLU A 259 -1.91 7.76 -23.82
N ASP A 260 -1.19 8.88 -23.69
CA ASP A 260 -1.46 9.86 -22.65
C ASP A 260 -2.60 10.83 -23.09
N TYR A 261 -3.03 11.69 -22.15
CA TYR A 261 -4.09 12.67 -22.38
C TYR A 261 -3.76 13.70 -23.50
N SER A 262 -2.48 13.82 -23.88
CA SER A 262 -2.00 14.68 -24.97
C SER A 262 -1.92 13.96 -26.32
N GLY A 263 -2.24 12.65 -26.35
CA GLY A 263 -2.17 11.83 -27.55
C GLY A 263 -0.78 11.26 -27.85
N ASN A 264 0.19 11.37 -26.94
CA ASN A 264 1.50 10.76 -27.12
C ASN A 264 1.38 9.25 -26.89
N LYS A 265 1.90 8.48 -27.84
CA LYS A 265 1.86 7.00 -27.80
C LYS A 265 3.22 6.44 -27.42
N GLN A 266 3.20 5.49 -26.49
CA GLN A 266 4.36 4.67 -26.17
C GLN A 266 4.05 3.22 -26.56
N THR A 267 5.04 2.53 -27.14
CA THR A 267 4.90 1.12 -27.55
C THR A 267 6.10 0.33 -27.05
N ASP A 268 5.82 -0.66 -26.23
CA ASP A 268 6.80 -1.62 -25.75
C ASP A 268 6.72 -2.88 -26.63
N ARG A 269 7.88 -3.45 -26.98
CA ARG A 269 7.98 -4.56 -27.92
C ARG A 269 8.89 -5.63 -27.36
N SER A 270 8.60 -6.89 -27.75
CA SER A 270 9.52 -8.02 -27.58
C SER A 270 10.50 -8.10 -28.73
N ASP A 271 11.65 -8.71 -28.47
CA ASP A 271 12.59 -9.15 -29.48
C ASP A 271 12.27 -10.58 -29.96
N ALA A 272 13.20 -11.19 -30.73
CA ALA A 272 12.99 -12.54 -31.26
C ALA A 272 13.38 -13.67 -30.29
N ALA A 273 14.00 -13.35 -29.14
CA ALA A 273 14.45 -14.33 -28.17
C ALA A 273 13.32 -14.66 -27.18
N CYS A 274 12.66 -15.81 -27.34
CA CYS A 274 11.58 -16.22 -26.45
C CYS A 274 11.67 -17.70 -26.06
N ILE A 275 10.91 -18.08 -25.05
CA ILE A 275 10.76 -19.48 -24.63
C ILE A 275 9.71 -20.15 -25.50
N GLU A 276 10.14 -21.13 -26.29
CA GLU A 276 9.27 -21.89 -27.22
C GLU A 276 8.62 -23.10 -26.52
N LEU A 277 7.79 -22.87 -25.51
CA LEU A 277 7.00 -23.91 -24.85
C LEU A 277 5.50 -23.57 -24.89
N PRO A 278 4.62 -24.57 -24.81
CA PRO A 278 3.20 -24.30 -24.56
C PRO A 278 3.01 -23.59 -23.25
N MET A 279 2.18 -22.52 -23.24
CA MET A 279 1.92 -21.72 -22.05
C MET A 279 0.43 -21.50 -21.84
N ALA A 280 0.03 -21.43 -20.57
CA ALA A 280 -1.32 -21.04 -20.15
C ALA A 280 -1.25 -20.03 -19.05
N VAL A 281 -2.23 -19.10 -19.00
CA VAL A 281 -2.35 -18.09 -17.94
C VAL A 281 -3.67 -18.29 -17.22
N LEU A 282 -3.63 -18.36 -15.89
CA LEU A 282 -4.80 -18.44 -15.02
C LEU A 282 -5.12 -17.04 -14.48
N VAL A 283 -6.32 -16.58 -14.76
CA VAL A 283 -6.84 -15.30 -14.31
C VAL A 283 -8.17 -15.47 -13.57
N ASN A 284 -8.56 -14.48 -12.78
CA ASN A 284 -9.89 -14.38 -12.18
C ASN A 284 -10.38 -12.92 -12.18
N GLN A 285 -11.51 -12.66 -11.52
CA GLN A 285 -12.10 -11.32 -11.43
C GLN A 285 -11.18 -10.28 -10.73
N ASP A 286 -10.23 -10.75 -9.93
CA ASP A 286 -9.28 -9.93 -9.18
C ASP A 286 -7.90 -9.85 -9.86
N SER A 287 -7.80 -10.31 -11.10
CA SER A 287 -6.63 -10.09 -11.98
C SER A 287 -6.88 -8.84 -12.80
N TYR A 288 -6.07 -7.79 -12.60
CA TYR A 288 -6.23 -6.52 -13.31
C TYR A 288 -4.91 -5.74 -13.44
N SER A 289 -4.93 -4.65 -14.21
CA SER A 289 -3.78 -3.81 -14.49
C SER A 289 -2.68 -4.60 -15.22
N ALA A 290 -1.49 -4.79 -14.63
CA ALA A 290 -0.39 -5.56 -15.22
C ALA A 290 -0.59 -7.09 -15.19
N ALA A 291 -1.65 -7.59 -14.55
CA ALA A 291 -1.93 -9.03 -14.42
C ALA A 291 -2.83 -9.62 -15.52
#